data_1d2366e01a83c8dcd03d3a7fcf13d847
#
_entry.id   1d2366e01a83c8dcd03d3a7fcf13d847
#
_cell.length_a   1.000
_cell.length_b   1.000
_cell.length_c   1.000
_cell.angle_alpha   90.00
_cell.angle_beta   90.00
_cell.angle_gamma   90.00
#
_symmetry.space_group_name_H-M   'P 1'
#
loop_
_entity.id
_entity.type
_entity.pdbx_description
1 polymer ?
#
loop_
_entity_poly.entity_id
_entity_poly.type
_entity_poly.pdbx_seq_one_letter_code
_entity_poly.pdbx_strand_id
1 'polypeptide(L)'
;MASKQGRLPGPIVRQEQNGCNNFLPLHAMSDDSLTTDPTARPVLDYPCGDAPGSGEVREVAPGVLWLRMPLPFELVHINLWAVRDGGGWAVFDSGVQTSDTAAAWRKLFGIGGALSTGGLTRLFVTHMHPDHVGMAGWLTRKFNCRLWMTRLEYLTCRVLVADTGREAPVDGVNFYRRAGWDEDAIESYRARFGGFGKLVHAIPDSYRRLFDDESLRIGDHDWRVVVGNGHSPEHACFHSAELKLFVSGDQVLPRISSNVSVFPTEPDADPLGDWMSSLEKIRSQVPDDVLVLPAHNEPFRGLHVRLDHLSRSQHRALDRLRAALAAPKRAVDVFGELFSRPIGSEPNLLGMATGESIAHLNYLVRRGEARIDLADDGVAWYRAD
;
A
#
# COMPACT_ATOMS: atom_id res chain seq x y z
N MET A 1 -19.43 3.75 67.93
CA MET A 1 -18.79 2.40 67.93
C MET A 1 -19.27 1.63 66.72
N ALA A 2 -18.37 1.10 65.98
CA ALA A 2 -18.40 0.16 64.86
C ALA A 2 -17.78 0.73 63.60
N SER A 3 -16.53 0.38 63.40
CA SER A 3 -15.67 0.62 62.26
C SER A 3 -16.16 -0.18 61.04
N LYS A 4 -16.31 0.44 59.88
CA LYS A 4 -16.42 -0.26 58.59
C LYS A 4 -15.06 -0.16 57.86
N GLN A 5 -14.35 -1.28 57.83
CA GLN A 5 -13.19 -1.51 57.00
C GLN A 5 -13.61 -1.53 55.51
N GLY A 6 -13.01 -0.63 54.75
CA GLY A 6 -13.15 -0.63 53.31
C GLY A 6 -12.27 -1.73 52.70
N ARG A 7 -12.86 -2.57 51.81
CA ARG A 7 -12.15 -3.51 50.95
C ARG A 7 -11.48 -2.73 49.82
N LEU A 8 -10.20 -2.98 49.62
CA LEU A 8 -9.44 -2.59 48.44
C LEU A 8 -9.99 -3.35 47.18
N PRO A 9 -10.08 -2.72 46.04
CA PRO A 9 -10.43 -3.41 44.79
C PRO A 9 -9.25 -4.30 44.34
N GLY A 10 -9.60 -5.54 43.94
CA GLY A 10 -8.68 -6.52 43.36
C GLY A 10 -8.10 -6.09 42.02
N PRO A 11 -7.10 -6.82 41.50
CA PRO A 11 -6.35 -6.41 40.32
C PRO A 11 -7.26 -6.39 39.09
N ILE A 12 -7.17 -5.28 38.33
CA ILE A 12 -7.80 -5.11 37.02
C ILE A 12 -7.14 -6.12 36.08
N VAL A 13 -7.90 -7.12 35.66
CA VAL A 13 -7.53 -8.00 34.56
C VAL A 13 -7.43 -7.13 33.30
N ARG A 14 -6.23 -6.99 32.76
CA ARG A 14 -6.04 -6.44 31.42
C ARG A 14 -6.73 -7.39 30.44
N GLN A 15 -7.84 -6.96 29.89
CA GLN A 15 -8.35 -7.57 28.66
C GLN A 15 -7.32 -7.32 27.57
N GLU A 16 -6.77 -8.40 27.05
CA GLU A 16 -5.96 -8.39 25.84
C GLU A 16 -6.79 -7.79 24.70
N GLN A 17 -6.29 -6.73 24.11
CA GLN A 17 -6.86 -6.11 22.91
C GLN A 17 -6.52 -7.00 21.69
N ASN A 18 -7.18 -8.14 21.57
CA ASN A 18 -7.20 -8.96 20.36
C ASN A 18 -8.30 -8.41 19.45
N GLY A 19 -7.97 -7.57 18.48
CA GLY A 19 -8.97 -7.09 17.54
C GLY A 19 -8.61 -6.07 16.49
N CYS A 20 -7.32 -5.76 16.26
CA CYS A 20 -6.95 -4.71 15.30
C CYS A 20 -5.98 -5.14 14.18
N ASN A 21 -5.93 -6.43 13.80
CA ASN A 21 -4.94 -6.91 12.81
C ASN A 21 -5.49 -7.13 11.41
N ASN A 22 -6.37 -6.27 10.88
CA ASN A 22 -7.19 -6.65 9.76
C ASN A 22 -7.02 -5.86 8.45
N PHE A 23 -6.00 -5.00 8.30
CA PHE A 23 -5.67 -4.37 7.02
C PHE A 23 -4.16 -4.42 6.80
N LEU A 24 -3.76 -5.49 6.14
CA LEU A 24 -2.38 -5.70 5.72
C LEU A 24 -2.31 -5.64 4.21
N PRO A 25 -1.41 -4.85 3.62
CA PRO A 25 -1.03 -5.14 2.25
C PRO A 25 -0.47 -6.58 2.23
N LEU A 26 -0.97 -7.40 1.31
CA LEU A 26 -0.24 -8.54 0.83
C LEU A 26 1.03 -7.97 0.25
N HIS A 27 2.15 -8.17 0.94
CA HIS A 27 3.35 -8.10 0.19
C HIS A 27 3.31 -9.32 -0.72
N ALA A 28 3.08 -8.92 -1.94
CA ALA A 28 3.33 -9.78 -3.04
C ALA A 28 4.60 -10.53 -2.74
N MET A 29 4.51 -11.78 -2.95
CA MET A 29 5.49 -12.81 -2.86
C MET A 29 6.89 -12.29 -3.12
N SER A 30 7.81 -12.59 -2.24
CA SER A 30 9.21 -12.44 -2.55
C SER A 30 9.45 -13.16 -3.86
N ASP A 31 9.86 -12.42 -4.87
CA ASP A 31 10.24 -12.91 -6.20
C ASP A 31 11.40 -13.91 -6.13
N ASP A 32 11.85 -14.23 -4.92
CA ASP A 32 12.96 -15.11 -4.59
C ASP A 32 12.74 -16.59 -4.94
N SER A 33 11.49 -17.02 -5.16
CA SER A 33 11.18 -18.44 -5.34
C SER A 33 10.92 -18.89 -6.79
N LEU A 34 10.90 -17.96 -7.76
CA LEU A 34 10.47 -18.27 -9.13
C LEU A 34 11.58 -18.31 -10.19
N THR A 35 12.84 -18.05 -9.85
CA THR A 35 13.92 -18.11 -10.84
C THR A 35 14.88 -19.23 -10.53
N THR A 36 14.83 -20.29 -11.31
CA THR A 36 15.91 -21.29 -11.43
C THR A 36 17.09 -20.74 -12.25
N ASP A 37 16.97 -19.55 -12.81
CA ASP A 37 18.02 -18.86 -13.56
C ASP A 37 18.56 -17.67 -12.74
N PRO A 38 19.76 -17.80 -12.14
CA PRO A 38 20.39 -16.71 -11.38
C PRO A 38 20.71 -15.47 -12.22
N THR A 39 20.68 -15.57 -13.56
CA THR A 39 20.92 -14.42 -14.46
C THR A 39 19.68 -13.56 -14.69
N ALA A 40 18.49 -14.00 -14.25
CA ALA A 40 17.22 -13.33 -14.48
C ALA A 40 16.85 -12.26 -13.44
N ARG A 41 17.55 -12.20 -12.30
CA ARG A 41 17.30 -11.20 -11.25
C ARG A 41 17.91 -9.85 -11.63
N PRO A 42 17.18 -8.73 -11.41
CA PRO A 42 17.76 -7.43 -11.62
C PRO A 42 18.89 -7.18 -10.61
N VAL A 43 20.04 -6.78 -11.11
CA VAL A 43 21.11 -6.29 -10.24
C VAL A 43 20.76 -4.84 -9.88
N LEU A 44 20.21 -4.64 -8.67
CA LEU A 44 19.94 -3.32 -8.12
C LEU A 44 21.07 -2.91 -7.20
N ASP A 45 21.40 -1.63 -7.21
CA ASP A 45 22.39 -1.03 -6.31
C ASP A 45 21.67 -0.38 -5.12
N TYR A 46 22.15 -0.63 -3.90
CA TYR A 46 21.57 -0.14 -2.63
C TYR A 46 22.57 0.80 -1.94
N PRO A 47 22.74 2.05 -2.41
CA PRO A 47 23.85 2.92 -2.00
C PRO A 47 23.67 3.55 -0.60
N CYS A 48 22.48 3.46 0.02
CA CYS A 48 22.18 4.20 1.24
C CYS A 48 22.61 3.49 2.54
N GLY A 49 23.13 2.25 2.46
CA GLY A 49 23.55 1.49 3.62
C GLY A 49 22.38 1.10 4.53
N ASP A 50 22.68 0.91 5.83
CA ASP A 50 21.70 0.43 6.81
C ASP A 50 20.54 1.41 7.01
N ALA A 51 19.35 0.86 7.15
CA ALA A 51 18.15 1.65 7.39
C ALA A 51 18.15 2.28 8.80
N PRO A 52 17.59 3.51 8.97
CA PRO A 52 17.46 4.12 10.28
C PRO A 52 16.51 3.33 11.18
N GLY A 53 16.72 3.42 12.49
CA GLY A 53 15.78 2.90 13.47
C GLY A 53 14.49 3.72 13.54
N SER A 54 13.46 3.18 14.22
CA SER A 54 12.20 3.89 14.44
C SER A 54 12.41 5.23 15.15
N GLY A 55 11.90 6.32 14.56
CA GLY A 55 12.10 7.69 15.07
C GLY A 55 13.53 8.19 14.92
N GLU A 56 14.32 7.61 14.04
CA GLU A 56 15.63 8.07 13.59
C GLU A 56 15.60 8.44 12.11
N VAL A 57 16.66 9.07 11.64
CA VAL A 57 16.76 9.51 10.26
C VAL A 57 18.12 9.16 9.66
N ARG A 58 18.16 9.03 8.34
CA ARG A 58 19.39 9.01 7.54
C ARG A 58 19.24 10.00 6.38
N GLU A 59 20.21 10.85 6.16
CA GLU A 59 20.24 11.72 4.99
C GLU A 59 20.67 10.90 3.77
N VAL A 60 19.85 10.95 2.70
CA VAL A 60 20.08 10.19 1.45
C VAL A 60 20.46 11.10 0.27
N ALA A 61 20.14 12.39 0.40
CA ALA A 61 20.58 13.46 -0.48
C ALA A 61 20.54 14.78 0.32
N PRO A 62 21.20 15.86 -0.11
CA PRO A 62 21.21 17.13 0.63
C PRO A 62 19.78 17.60 0.95
N GLY A 63 19.48 17.70 2.26
CA GLY A 63 18.15 18.11 2.74
C GLY A 63 17.03 17.07 2.56
N VAL A 64 17.35 15.81 2.22
CA VAL A 64 16.37 14.71 2.07
C VAL A 64 16.68 13.59 3.04
N LEU A 65 15.76 13.33 3.95
CA LEU A 65 15.91 12.37 5.05
C LEU A 65 15.03 11.14 4.83
N TRP A 66 15.63 9.99 5.03
CA TRP A 66 14.96 8.70 5.17
C TRP A 66 14.53 8.48 6.62
N LEU A 67 13.24 8.26 6.83
CA LEU A 67 12.64 7.92 8.10
C LEU A 67 12.04 6.52 8.02
N ARG A 68 11.93 5.83 9.16
CA ARG A 68 11.21 4.57 9.25
C ARG A 68 10.19 4.62 10.38
N MET A 69 8.98 4.14 10.08
CA MET A 69 7.92 3.95 11.06
C MET A 69 7.63 2.47 11.26
N PRO A 70 7.32 2.04 12.49
CA PRO A 70 6.99 0.66 12.77
C PRO A 70 5.63 0.29 12.18
N LEU A 71 5.52 -0.95 11.70
CA LEU A 71 4.27 -1.57 11.28
C LEU A 71 3.98 -2.78 12.17
N PRO A 72 2.74 -3.01 12.58
CA PRO A 72 2.35 -4.20 13.36
C PRO A 72 2.11 -5.42 12.46
N PHE A 73 2.88 -5.57 11.36
CA PHE A 73 2.63 -6.50 10.26
C PHE A 73 3.90 -7.26 9.89
N GLU A 74 3.83 -8.21 8.92
CA GLU A 74 5.00 -8.92 8.36
C GLU A 74 6.04 -7.95 7.81
N LEU A 75 5.63 -6.89 7.15
CA LEU A 75 6.49 -5.74 6.88
C LEU A 75 6.63 -4.91 8.15
N VAL A 76 7.63 -5.19 8.88
CA VAL A 76 7.88 -4.56 10.18
C VAL A 76 8.04 -3.03 10.14
N HIS A 77 8.24 -2.44 8.94
CA HIS A 77 8.47 -1.00 8.78
C HIS A 77 7.95 -0.46 7.44
N ILE A 78 7.59 0.83 7.46
CA ILE A 78 7.43 1.66 6.26
C ILE A 78 8.49 2.76 6.24
N ASN A 79 9.00 3.09 5.06
CA ASN A 79 9.87 4.24 4.83
C ASN A 79 9.03 5.48 4.55
N LEU A 80 9.38 6.58 5.18
CA LEU A 80 8.84 7.89 4.91
C LEU A 80 9.98 8.83 4.51
N TRP A 81 9.65 9.90 3.80
CA TRP A 81 10.67 10.82 3.29
C TRP A 81 10.37 12.23 3.77
N ALA A 82 11.37 12.90 4.32
CA ALA A 82 11.26 14.30 4.70
C ALA A 82 12.23 15.13 3.85
N VAL A 83 11.70 16.19 3.25
CA VAL A 83 12.47 17.11 2.41
C VAL A 83 12.46 18.48 3.07
N ARG A 84 13.65 19.14 3.13
CA ARG A 84 13.74 20.50 3.66
C ARG A 84 12.84 21.42 2.85
N ASP A 85 12.00 22.20 3.54
CA ASP A 85 11.02 23.07 2.93
C ASP A 85 10.96 24.42 3.68
N GLY A 86 11.78 25.33 3.20
CA GLY A 86 12.02 26.61 3.90
C GLY A 86 12.60 26.40 5.29
N GLY A 87 11.95 26.93 6.32
CA GLY A 87 12.36 26.75 7.71
C GLY A 87 12.00 25.39 8.33
N GLY A 88 11.22 24.55 7.64
CA GLY A 88 10.70 23.28 8.17
C GLY A 88 10.86 22.11 7.21
N TRP A 89 9.88 21.21 7.21
CA TRP A 89 9.94 19.94 6.48
C TRP A 89 8.64 19.65 5.73
N ALA A 90 8.73 19.30 4.47
CA ALA A 90 7.70 18.61 3.73
C ALA A 90 7.91 17.10 3.90
N VAL A 91 6.83 16.36 4.18
CA VAL A 91 6.92 14.91 4.43
C VAL A 91 6.04 14.14 3.46
N PHE A 92 6.53 13.02 2.96
CA PHE A 92 5.82 12.06 2.14
C PHE A 92 5.43 10.86 3.00
N ASP A 93 4.13 10.60 3.06
CA ASP A 93 3.43 9.61 3.87
C ASP A 93 3.53 9.82 5.40
N SER A 94 2.78 9.05 6.17
CA SER A 94 2.60 9.35 7.60
C SER A 94 2.72 8.15 8.54
N GLY A 95 2.72 6.93 8.03
CA GLY A 95 2.68 5.72 8.84
C GLY A 95 1.26 5.36 9.31
N VAL A 96 1.09 4.13 9.78
CA VAL A 96 -0.18 3.60 10.29
C VAL A 96 -0.55 4.24 11.65
N GLN A 97 -1.83 4.35 11.94
CA GLN A 97 -2.32 4.85 13.24
C GLN A 97 -2.05 3.84 14.37
N THR A 98 -0.91 3.98 15.02
CA THR A 98 -0.55 3.24 16.23
C THR A 98 0.11 4.14 17.28
N SER A 99 0.18 3.64 18.53
CA SER A 99 0.92 4.32 19.60
C SER A 99 2.40 4.47 19.27
N ASP A 100 2.99 3.45 18.64
CA ASP A 100 4.42 3.39 18.33
C ASP A 100 4.80 4.36 17.21
N THR A 101 3.96 4.44 16.14
CA THR A 101 4.13 5.47 15.10
C THR A 101 3.99 6.88 15.67
N ALA A 102 3.01 7.09 16.56
CA ALA A 102 2.86 8.37 17.25
C ALA A 102 4.07 8.70 18.15
N ALA A 103 4.65 7.72 18.81
CA ALA A 103 5.87 7.89 19.63
C ALA A 103 7.08 8.25 18.75
N ALA A 104 7.26 7.56 17.61
CA ALA A 104 8.32 7.86 16.64
C ALA A 104 8.20 9.31 16.12
N TRP A 105 7.00 9.75 15.74
CA TRP A 105 6.75 11.14 15.32
C TRP A 105 7.04 12.15 16.44
N ARG A 106 6.68 11.84 17.70
CA ARG A 106 7.00 12.72 18.84
C ARG A 106 8.52 12.83 19.06
N LYS A 107 9.28 11.74 18.89
CA LYS A 107 10.75 11.73 18.95
C LYS A 107 11.35 12.62 17.86
N LEU A 108 10.89 12.49 16.62
CA LEU A 108 11.39 13.24 15.45
C LEU A 108 11.16 14.76 15.58
N PHE A 109 9.97 15.17 15.99
CA PHE A 109 9.60 16.59 16.13
C PHE A 109 9.79 17.16 17.54
N GLY A 110 10.21 16.33 18.50
CA GLY A 110 10.50 16.75 19.88
C GLY A 110 11.77 17.58 19.99
N ILE A 111 12.04 18.12 21.17
CA ILE A 111 13.26 18.91 21.45
C ILE A 111 14.49 18.02 21.16
N GLY A 112 15.39 18.52 20.32
CA GLY A 112 16.58 17.78 19.88
C GLY A 112 16.31 16.68 18.83
N GLY A 113 15.08 16.48 18.40
CA GLY A 113 14.73 15.57 17.33
C GLY A 113 15.16 16.09 15.96
N ALA A 114 15.36 15.18 15.00
CA ALA A 114 15.89 15.51 13.67
C ALA A 114 15.00 16.48 12.86
N LEU A 115 13.69 16.51 13.12
CA LEU A 115 12.72 17.39 12.46
C LEU A 115 12.24 18.53 13.38
N SER A 116 12.91 18.77 14.50
CA SER A 116 12.46 19.75 15.51
C SER A 116 12.47 21.20 15.04
N THR A 117 13.30 21.52 14.06
CA THR A 117 13.40 22.90 13.52
C THR A 117 12.32 23.12 12.48
N GLY A 118 11.47 24.12 12.69
CA GLY A 118 10.45 24.61 11.76
C GLY A 118 9.21 23.73 11.60
N GLY A 119 9.20 22.52 12.15
CA GLY A 119 8.05 21.61 12.11
C GLY A 119 7.67 21.13 10.71
N LEU A 120 6.43 20.64 10.58
CA LEU A 120 5.87 20.14 9.31
C LEU A 120 5.21 21.28 8.55
N THR A 121 5.65 21.57 7.33
CA THR A 121 5.12 22.61 6.44
C THR A 121 3.99 22.09 5.56
N ARG A 122 4.19 20.87 5.01
CA ARG A 122 3.26 20.18 4.12
C ARG A 122 3.33 18.69 4.34
N LEU A 123 2.19 18.00 4.20
CA LEU A 123 2.12 16.55 4.18
C LEU A 123 1.60 16.09 2.83
N PHE A 124 2.44 15.37 2.10
CA PHE A 124 2.06 14.64 0.90
C PHE A 124 1.72 13.21 1.28
N VAL A 125 0.61 12.68 0.77
CA VAL A 125 0.26 11.26 0.91
C VAL A 125 0.19 10.64 -0.48
N THR A 126 1.02 9.61 -0.68
CA THR A 126 1.14 8.94 -1.98
C THR A 126 -0.15 8.25 -2.37
N HIS A 127 -0.77 7.53 -1.43
CA HIS A 127 -2.04 6.84 -1.65
C HIS A 127 -2.77 6.53 -0.32
N MET A 128 -3.97 5.95 -0.42
CA MET A 128 -4.92 5.81 0.69
C MET A 128 -4.62 4.67 1.67
N HIS A 129 -3.66 3.77 1.43
CA HIS A 129 -3.43 2.63 2.32
C HIS A 129 -3.07 3.09 3.73
N PRO A 130 -3.47 2.32 4.79
CA PRO A 130 -3.37 2.78 6.17
C PRO A 130 -1.95 3.09 6.64
N ASP A 131 -0.94 2.39 6.15
CA ASP A 131 0.46 2.62 6.49
C ASP A 131 1.03 3.91 5.85
N HIS A 132 0.35 4.47 4.85
CA HIS A 132 0.68 5.74 4.22
C HIS A 132 -0.13 6.90 4.79
N VAL A 133 -1.46 6.76 4.88
CA VAL A 133 -2.36 7.85 5.29
C VAL A 133 -2.67 7.86 6.79
N GLY A 134 -2.35 6.80 7.50
CA GLY A 134 -2.86 6.52 8.85
C GLY A 134 -2.69 7.65 9.87
N MET A 135 -1.53 8.30 9.92
CA MET A 135 -1.30 9.43 10.83
C MET A 135 -1.51 10.80 10.19
N ALA A 136 -1.97 10.88 8.94
CA ALA A 136 -2.11 12.15 8.21
C ALA A 136 -3.02 13.16 8.92
N GLY A 137 -4.16 12.71 9.42
CA GLY A 137 -5.07 13.57 10.17
C GLY A 137 -4.50 14.08 11.49
N TRP A 138 -3.69 13.29 12.17
CA TRP A 138 -3.01 13.70 13.40
C TRP A 138 -1.90 14.73 13.12
N LEU A 139 -1.06 14.49 12.12
CA LEU A 139 0.04 15.36 11.74
C LEU A 139 -0.47 16.72 11.25
N THR A 140 -1.45 16.73 10.32
CA THR A 140 -1.99 17.97 9.76
C THR A 140 -2.63 18.86 10.82
N ARG A 141 -3.34 18.28 11.80
CA ARG A 141 -3.89 19.05 12.93
C ARG A 141 -2.81 19.57 13.86
N LYS A 142 -1.82 18.72 14.19
CA LYS A 142 -0.73 19.09 15.11
C LYS A 142 0.08 20.28 14.60
N PHE A 143 0.36 20.32 13.30
CA PHE A 143 1.22 21.33 12.69
C PHE A 143 0.45 22.43 11.93
N ASN A 144 -0.88 22.35 11.92
CA ASN A 144 -1.75 23.25 11.16
C ASN A 144 -1.31 23.40 9.70
N CYS A 145 -0.96 22.26 9.06
CA CYS A 145 -0.52 22.23 7.67
C CYS A 145 -1.55 21.51 6.78
N ARG A 146 -1.47 21.71 5.48
CA ARG A 146 -2.39 21.08 4.52
C ARG A 146 -1.98 19.68 4.17
N LEU A 147 -2.97 18.79 4.00
CA LEU A 147 -2.84 17.50 3.35
C LEU A 147 -2.80 17.71 1.83
N TRP A 148 -1.85 17.08 1.14
CA TRP A 148 -1.70 17.06 -0.30
C TRP A 148 -1.85 15.61 -0.78
N MET A 149 -2.83 15.37 -1.68
CA MET A 149 -3.21 14.03 -2.12
C MET A 149 -3.88 14.10 -3.48
N THR A 150 -3.89 13.04 -4.26
CA THR A 150 -4.69 12.95 -5.47
C THR A 150 -6.18 12.83 -5.12
N ARG A 151 -7.06 13.04 -6.09
CA ARG A 151 -8.51 13.12 -5.82
C ARG A 151 -9.08 11.77 -5.43
N LEU A 152 -8.80 10.73 -6.21
CA LEU A 152 -9.39 9.42 -5.96
C LEU A 152 -8.84 8.81 -4.67
N GLU A 153 -7.56 8.99 -4.36
CA GLU A 153 -7.00 8.53 -3.08
C GLU A 153 -7.69 9.18 -1.88
N TYR A 154 -7.88 10.51 -1.93
CA TYR A 154 -8.57 11.22 -0.85
C TYR A 154 -10.03 10.75 -0.70
N LEU A 155 -10.78 10.65 -1.81
CA LEU A 155 -12.19 10.25 -1.78
C LEU A 155 -12.35 8.80 -1.36
N THR A 156 -11.52 7.89 -1.87
CA THR A 156 -11.53 6.46 -1.49
C THR A 156 -11.22 6.30 0.00
N CYS A 157 -10.19 6.99 0.51
CA CYS A 157 -9.90 7.00 1.95
C CYS A 157 -11.13 7.47 2.77
N ARG A 158 -11.80 8.56 2.35
CA ARG A 158 -13.01 9.05 3.02
C ARG A 158 -14.14 8.04 3.04
N VAL A 159 -14.36 7.34 1.94
CA VAL A 159 -15.39 6.28 1.84
C VAL A 159 -15.04 5.12 2.76
N LEU A 160 -13.82 4.60 2.71
CA LEU A 160 -13.39 3.47 3.53
C LEU A 160 -13.41 3.78 5.04
N VAL A 161 -13.08 5.01 5.43
CA VAL A 161 -13.21 5.48 6.82
C VAL A 161 -14.68 5.57 7.24
N ALA A 162 -15.56 6.02 6.34
CA ALA A 162 -17.00 6.13 6.63
C ALA A 162 -17.69 4.77 6.78
N ASP A 163 -17.11 3.70 6.26
CA ASP A 163 -17.62 2.33 6.44
C ASP A 163 -17.35 1.75 7.84
N THR A 164 -16.61 2.47 8.70
CA THR A 164 -16.30 2.00 10.06
C THR A 164 -17.57 1.80 10.87
N GLY A 165 -17.77 0.56 11.35
CA GLY A 165 -18.95 0.18 12.14
C GLY A 165 -20.21 -0.12 11.33
N ARG A 166 -20.13 -0.10 9.99
CA ARG A 166 -21.22 -0.57 9.12
C ARG A 166 -21.17 -2.09 8.97
N GLU A 167 -22.31 -2.67 8.67
CA GLU A 167 -22.39 -4.06 8.22
C GLU A 167 -21.81 -4.21 6.81
N ALA A 168 -21.26 -5.40 6.53
CA ALA A 168 -20.73 -5.71 5.21
C ALA A 168 -21.85 -5.62 4.15
N PRO A 169 -21.63 -4.88 3.06
CA PRO A 169 -22.64 -4.73 2.01
C PRO A 169 -22.89 -6.07 1.29
N VAL A 170 -24.11 -6.26 0.82
CA VAL A 170 -24.51 -7.46 0.07
C VAL A 170 -23.63 -7.64 -1.18
N ASP A 171 -23.31 -6.56 -1.87
CA ASP A 171 -22.43 -6.60 -3.06
C ASP A 171 -21.02 -7.11 -2.72
N GLY A 172 -20.48 -6.74 -1.57
CA GLY A 172 -19.21 -7.26 -1.09
C GLY A 172 -19.25 -8.75 -0.79
N VAL A 173 -20.33 -9.22 -0.14
CA VAL A 173 -20.56 -10.65 0.11
C VAL A 173 -20.69 -11.42 -1.21
N ASN A 174 -21.47 -10.90 -2.15
CA ASN A 174 -21.67 -11.53 -3.46
C ASN A 174 -20.38 -11.57 -4.28
N PHE A 175 -19.54 -10.54 -4.20
CA PHE A 175 -18.22 -10.50 -4.85
C PHE A 175 -17.34 -11.69 -4.41
N TYR A 176 -17.23 -11.94 -3.11
CA TYR A 176 -16.41 -13.04 -2.60
C TYR A 176 -17.05 -14.42 -2.82
N ARG A 177 -18.39 -14.55 -2.74
CA ARG A 177 -19.07 -15.78 -3.15
C ARG A 177 -18.84 -16.10 -4.63
N ARG A 178 -18.96 -15.08 -5.48
CA ARG A 178 -18.68 -15.22 -6.91
C ARG A 178 -17.25 -15.70 -7.17
N ALA A 179 -16.29 -15.31 -6.33
CA ALA A 179 -14.91 -15.75 -6.41
C ALA A 179 -14.68 -17.21 -5.96
N GLY A 180 -15.65 -17.82 -5.28
CA GLY A 180 -15.62 -19.20 -4.79
C GLY A 180 -15.28 -19.36 -3.31
N TRP A 181 -15.49 -18.31 -2.48
CA TRP A 181 -15.32 -18.41 -1.02
C TRP A 181 -16.42 -19.27 -0.38
N ASP A 182 -16.04 -20.04 0.64
CA ASP A 182 -16.97 -20.74 1.51
C ASP A 182 -17.63 -19.80 2.55
N GLU A 183 -18.63 -20.31 3.28
CA GLU A 183 -19.36 -19.50 4.25
C GLU A 183 -18.48 -19.05 5.43
N ASP A 184 -17.50 -19.83 5.86
CA ASP A 184 -16.59 -19.46 6.95
C ASP A 184 -15.75 -18.24 6.56
N ALA A 185 -15.23 -18.20 5.34
CA ALA A 185 -14.52 -17.07 4.77
C ALA A 185 -15.45 -15.84 4.62
N ILE A 186 -16.70 -16.03 4.20
CA ILE A 186 -17.71 -14.97 4.10
C ILE A 186 -18.05 -14.38 5.48
N GLU A 187 -18.25 -15.21 6.49
CA GLU A 187 -18.50 -14.72 7.86
C GLU A 187 -17.28 -13.96 8.41
N SER A 188 -16.09 -14.44 8.11
CA SER A 188 -14.86 -13.72 8.45
C SER A 188 -14.76 -12.35 7.75
N TYR A 189 -15.19 -12.23 6.50
CA TYR A 189 -15.29 -10.94 5.80
C TYR A 189 -16.27 -10.00 6.49
N ARG A 190 -17.49 -10.50 6.82
CA ARG A 190 -18.51 -9.71 7.52
C ARG A 190 -18.00 -9.17 8.85
N ALA A 191 -17.33 -9.99 9.63
CA ALA A 191 -16.80 -9.61 10.94
C ALA A 191 -15.71 -8.51 10.86
N ARG A 192 -14.99 -8.43 9.73
CA ARG A 192 -13.88 -7.50 9.54
C ARG A 192 -14.25 -6.23 8.74
N PHE A 193 -15.41 -6.22 8.10
CA PHE A 193 -15.83 -5.08 7.28
C PHE A 193 -15.79 -3.77 8.08
N GLY A 194 -15.38 -2.68 7.45
CA GLY A 194 -15.25 -1.38 8.10
C GLY A 194 -14.05 -1.25 9.03
N GLY A 195 -13.12 -2.22 9.05
CA GLY A 195 -11.90 -2.16 9.87
C GLY A 195 -10.89 -1.08 9.45
N PHE A 196 -10.94 -0.62 8.21
CA PHE A 196 -10.01 0.37 7.65
C PHE A 196 -9.88 1.63 8.51
N GLY A 197 -11.01 2.23 8.90
CA GLY A 197 -11.00 3.46 9.70
C GLY A 197 -10.43 3.32 11.11
N LYS A 198 -10.23 2.08 11.60
CA LYS A 198 -9.54 1.84 12.89
C LYS A 198 -8.03 2.06 12.78
N LEU A 199 -7.49 2.02 11.56
CA LEU A 199 -6.05 2.16 11.27
C LEU A 199 -5.70 3.56 10.74
N VAL A 200 -6.70 4.44 10.58
CA VAL A 200 -6.54 5.77 10.01
C VAL A 200 -7.09 6.83 10.94
N HIS A 201 -6.26 7.77 11.34
CA HIS A 201 -6.68 8.94 12.09
C HIS A 201 -7.51 9.84 11.17
N ALA A 202 -8.71 10.26 11.61
CA ALA A 202 -9.63 11.05 10.79
C ALA A 202 -8.89 12.13 9.99
N ILE A 203 -8.89 12.03 8.67
CA ILE A 203 -8.24 12.98 7.76
C ILE A 203 -9.00 14.32 7.72
N PRO A 204 -8.35 15.45 7.33
CA PRO A 204 -9.01 16.74 7.21
C PRO A 204 -10.16 16.71 6.20
N ASP A 205 -11.20 17.53 6.42
CA ASP A 205 -12.33 17.67 5.49
C ASP A 205 -11.97 18.41 4.20
N SER A 206 -10.81 19.05 4.15
CA SER A 206 -10.26 19.70 2.97
C SER A 206 -8.80 19.32 2.75
N TYR A 207 -8.41 19.28 1.49
CA TYR A 207 -7.04 18.93 1.08
C TYR A 207 -6.61 19.78 -0.12
N ARG A 208 -5.32 19.81 -0.45
CA ARG A 208 -4.78 20.33 -1.70
C ARG A 208 -4.66 19.15 -2.68
N ARG A 209 -5.43 19.22 -3.76
CA ARG A 209 -5.34 18.20 -4.80
C ARG A 209 -4.00 18.24 -5.51
N LEU A 210 -3.37 17.08 -5.66
CA LEU A 210 -2.28 16.82 -6.59
C LEU A 210 -2.84 16.43 -7.96
N PHE A 211 -2.18 16.89 -9.01
CA PHE A 211 -2.51 16.53 -10.39
C PHE A 211 -1.33 15.79 -11.01
N ASP A 212 -1.63 14.88 -11.92
CA ASP A 212 -0.61 14.26 -12.74
C ASP A 212 0.15 15.34 -13.53
N ASP A 213 1.46 15.17 -13.64
CA ASP A 213 2.35 16.11 -14.35
C ASP A 213 2.48 17.50 -13.70
N GLU A 214 1.93 17.70 -12.53
CA GLU A 214 2.06 18.96 -11.77
C GLU A 214 3.50 19.14 -11.29
N SER A 215 4.08 20.34 -11.52
CA SER A 215 5.34 20.75 -10.92
C SER A 215 5.11 21.48 -9.60
N LEU A 216 5.83 21.06 -8.56
CA LEU A 216 5.76 21.60 -7.21
C LEU A 216 7.13 22.07 -6.76
N ARG A 217 7.21 23.26 -6.17
CA ARG A 217 8.42 23.71 -5.47
C ARG A 217 8.39 23.20 -4.04
N ILE A 218 9.38 22.37 -3.65
CA ILE A 218 9.60 21.92 -2.28
C ILE A 218 11.00 22.32 -1.86
N GLY A 219 11.07 23.24 -0.91
CA GLY A 219 12.35 23.92 -0.59
C GLY A 219 12.92 24.62 -1.82
N ASP A 220 14.17 24.29 -2.13
CA ASP A 220 14.89 24.89 -3.26
C ASP A 220 14.84 24.05 -4.55
N HIS A 221 14.05 22.96 -4.58
CA HIS A 221 14.01 22.02 -5.69
C HIS A 221 12.63 21.87 -6.31
N ASP A 222 12.60 21.64 -7.60
CA ASP A 222 11.37 21.32 -8.33
C ASP A 222 11.12 19.82 -8.32
N TRP A 223 9.86 19.47 -8.07
CA TRP A 223 9.35 18.12 -8.02
C TRP A 223 8.15 17.98 -8.95
N ARG A 224 8.19 17.00 -9.83
CA ARG A 224 7.09 16.65 -10.73
C ARG A 224 6.30 15.48 -10.17
N VAL A 225 4.99 15.62 -10.13
CA VAL A 225 4.08 14.54 -9.75
C VAL A 225 3.91 13.58 -10.93
N VAL A 226 4.10 12.29 -10.68
CA VAL A 226 3.87 11.21 -11.65
C VAL A 226 2.83 10.28 -11.05
N VAL A 227 1.60 10.34 -11.57
CA VAL A 227 0.52 9.48 -11.06
C VAL A 227 0.59 8.11 -11.72
N GLY A 228 0.63 7.07 -10.90
CA GLY A 228 0.45 5.68 -11.29
C GLY A 228 -0.92 5.17 -10.84
N ASN A 229 -1.39 4.08 -11.46
CA ASN A 229 -2.66 3.43 -11.17
C ASN A 229 -2.42 1.92 -10.94
N GLY A 230 -3.44 1.21 -10.55
CA GLY A 230 -3.47 -0.25 -10.43
C GLY A 230 -3.22 -0.76 -9.02
N HIS A 231 -2.14 -0.35 -8.35
CA HIS A 231 -1.95 -0.64 -6.92
C HIS A 231 -2.98 0.11 -6.06
N SER A 232 -3.22 1.34 -6.41
CA SER A 232 -4.29 2.18 -5.86
C SER A 232 -4.85 3.08 -6.98
N PRO A 233 -5.97 3.82 -6.76
CA PRO A 233 -6.68 4.51 -7.83
C PRO A 233 -5.89 5.62 -8.54
N GLU A 234 -5.11 6.42 -7.82
CA GLU A 234 -4.31 7.56 -8.34
C GLU A 234 -3.04 7.75 -7.48
N HIS A 235 -2.18 6.71 -7.40
CA HIS A 235 -0.96 6.75 -6.59
C HIS A 235 -0.02 7.88 -7.04
N ALA A 236 0.32 8.82 -6.15
CA ALA A 236 1.23 9.91 -6.44
C ALA A 236 2.69 9.49 -6.20
N CYS A 237 3.50 9.45 -7.26
CA CYS A 237 4.95 9.42 -7.18
C CYS A 237 5.51 10.83 -7.40
N PHE A 238 6.78 11.08 -6.99
CA PHE A 238 7.38 12.40 -7.11
C PHE A 238 8.81 12.30 -7.65
N HIS A 239 9.11 13.01 -8.73
CA HIS A 239 10.41 13.03 -9.37
C HIS A 239 11.05 14.41 -9.26
N SER A 240 12.29 14.48 -8.76
CA SER A 240 13.13 15.66 -8.83
C SER A 240 14.33 15.38 -9.74
N ALA A 241 14.37 16.07 -10.88
CA ALA A 241 15.45 15.93 -11.85
C ALA A 241 16.79 16.50 -11.31
N GLU A 242 16.72 17.60 -10.55
CA GLU A 242 17.91 18.24 -9.96
C GLU A 242 18.58 17.35 -8.92
N LEU A 243 17.79 16.72 -8.05
CA LEU A 243 18.29 15.83 -7.00
C LEU A 243 18.53 14.40 -7.51
N LYS A 244 18.05 14.07 -8.72
CA LYS A 244 18.02 12.71 -9.25
C LYS A 244 17.35 11.73 -8.29
N LEU A 245 16.17 12.11 -7.77
CA LEU A 245 15.39 11.35 -6.82
C LEU A 245 14.01 11.01 -7.37
N PHE A 246 13.53 9.83 -7.03
CA PHE A 246 12.17 9.38 -7.36
C PHE A 246 11.51 8.74 -6.15
N VAL A 247 10.57 9.45 -5.50
CA VAL A 247 9.72 8.90 -4.45
C VAL A 247 8.67 8.03 -5.14
N SER A 248 8.83 6.73 -5.07
CA SER A 248 7.96 5.77 -5.77
C SER A 248 6.78 5.29 -4.93
N GLY A 249 6.80 5.51 -3.60
CA GLY A 249 5.83 4.91 -2.70
C GLY A 249 5.75 3.40 -2.91
N ASP A 250 4.54 2.89 -3.07
CA ASP A 250 4.28 1.48 -3.38
C ASP A 250 4.14 1.17 -4.87
N GLN A 251 4.22 2.19 -5.73
CA GLN A 251 4.10 1.95 -7.18
C GLN A 251 5.27 1.14 -7.75
N VAL A 252 6.48 1.32 -7.19
CA VAL A 252 7.68 0.55 -7.56
C VAL A 252 8.49 0.21 -6.30
N LEU A 253 8.60 -1.07 -5.99
CA LEU A 253 9.32 -1.61 -4.84
C LEU A 253 10.52 -2.46 -5.30
N PRO A 254 11.65 -2.51 -4.58
CA PRO A 254 12.87 -3.16 -5.07
C PRO A 254 12.85 -4.68 -5.02
N ARG A 255 12.26 -5.27 -3.97
CA ARG A 255 12.35 -6.71 -3.66
C ARG A 255 11.05 -7.46 -3.84
N ILE A 256 9.91 -6.76 -3.75
CA ILE A 256 8.56 -7.31 -3.83
C ILE A 256 7.78 -6.55 -4.90
N SER A 257 6.76 -7.17 -5.48
CA SER A 257 5.80 -6.45 -6.32
C SER A 257 4.71 -5.81 -5.45
N SER A 258 4.14 -4.73 -5.94
CA SER A 258 2.97 -4.13 -5.33
C SER A 258 1.78 -5.06 -5.49
N ASN A 259 0.91 -5.12 -4.49
CA ASN A 259 -0.37 -5.80 -4.66
C ASN A 259 -1.26 -5.02 -5.64
N VAL A 260 -1.82 -5.71 -6.62
CA VAL A 260 -2.70 -5.15 -7.64
C VAL A 260 -4.00 -5.92 -7.61
N SER A 261 -5.01 -5.40 -6.91
CA SER A 261 -6.23 -6.12 -6.60
C SER A 261 -7.49 -5.45 -7.14
N VAL A 262 -8.45 -6.27 -7.54
CA VAL A 262 -9.85 -5.87 -7.74
C VAL A 262 -10.56 -5.90 -6.39
N PHE A 263 -11.36 -4.88 -6.14
CA PHE A 263 -12.16 -4.75 -4.91
C PHE A 263 -13.66 -4.84 -5.22
N PRO A 264 -14.49 -5.18 -4.20
CA PRO A 264 -15.95 -5.28 -4.38
C PRO A 264 -16.63 -4.02 -4.92
N THR A 265 -16.00 -2.85 -4.74
CA THR A 265 -16.52 -1.56 -5.21
C THR A 265 -16.47 -1.40 -6.74
N GLU A 266 -15.55 -2.10 -7.41
CA GLU A 266 -15.40 -2.06 -8.86
C GLU A 266 -15.00 -3.45 -9.39
N PRO A 267 -15.92 -4.44 -9.37
CA PRO A 267 -15.61 -5.85 -9.62
C PRO A 267 -15.09 -6.15 -11.02
N ASP A 268 -15.38 -5.31 -11.99
CA ASP A 268 -14.99 -5.47 -13.40
C ASP A 268 -13.77 -4.61 -13.80
N ALA A 269 -13.07 -4.00 -12.83
CA ALA A 269 -11.86 -3.20 -13.08
C ALA A 269 -10.72 -4.04 -13.68
N ASP A 270 -9.79 -3.37 -14.39
CA ASP A 270 -8.54 -3.95 -14.91
C ASP A 270 -7.31 -3.29 -14.26
N PRO A 271 -7.14 -3.39 -12.93
CA PRO A 271 -6.03 -2.72 -12.26
C PRO A 271 -4.66 -3.25 -12.68
N LEU A 272 -4.58 -4.50 -13.18
CA LEU A 272 -3.33 -5.04 -13.70
C LEU A 272 -2.92 -4.33 -15.00
N GLY A 273 -3.85 -4.10 -15.92
CA GLY A 273 -3.61 -3.30 -17.13
C GLY A 273 -3.21 -1.87 -16.82
N ASP A 274 -3.87 -1.25 -15.85
CA ASP A 274 -3.56 0.10 -15.37
C ASP A 274 -2.16 0.17 -14.75
N TRP A 275 -1.79 -0.82 -13.92
CA TRP A 275 -0.47 -0.87 -13.29
C TRP A 275 0.64 -1.08 -14.31
N MET A 276 0.48 -2.01 -15.26
CA MET A 276 1.46 -2.22 -16.32
C MET A 276 1.65 -0.97 -17.19
N SER A 277 0.56 -0.28 -17.53
CA SER A 277 0.61 1.00 -18.24
C SER A 277 1.33 2.08 -17.42
N SER A 278 1.16 2.06 -16.11
CA SER A 278 1.85 2.97 -15.19
C SER A 278 3.36 2.69 -15.11
N LEU A 279 3.79 1.43 -15.15
CA LEU A 279 5.22 1.09 -15.22
C LEU A 279 5.87 1.66 -16.50
N GLU A 280 5.21 1.53 -17.66
CA GLU A 280 5.67 2.10 -18.92
C GLU A 280 5.69 3.63 -18.90
N LYS A 281 4.68 4.26 -18.31
CA LYS A 281 4.65 5.70 -18.10
C LYS A 281 5.83 6.17 -17.24
N ILE A 282 6.07 5.54 -16.11
CA ILE A 282 7.21 5.86 -15.23
C ILE A 282 8.52 5.69 -16.01
N ARG A 283 8.69 4.60 -16.77
CA ARG A 283 9.85 4.36 -17.61
C ARG A 283 10.12 5.50 -18.59
N SER A 284 9.07 6.02 -19.22
CA SER A 284 9.16 7.09 -20.20
C SER A 284 9.44 8.47 -19.60
N GLN A 285 9.02 8.70 -18.37
CA GLN A 285 9.04 10.02 -17.72
C GLN A 285 10.16 10.21 -16.70
N VAL A 286 10.69 9.13 -16.14
CA VAL A 286 11.71 9.17 -15.08
C VAL A 286 13.00 8.52 -15.60
N PRO A 287 14.13 9.25 -15.65
CA PRO A 287 15.40 8.70 -16.07
C PRO A 287 15.90 7.57 -15.16
N ASP A 288 16.75 6.66 -15.69
CA ASP A 288 17.28 5.53 -14.94
C ASP A 288 18.36 5.91 -13.90
N ASP A 289 18.95 7.10 -14.01
CA ASP A 289 20.02 7.57 -13.12
C ASP A 289 19.54 8.12 -11.77
N VAL A 290 18.26 7.93 -11.45
CA VAL A 290 17.65 8.34 -10.16
C VAL A 290 18.00 7.37 -9.03
N LEU A 291 18.03 7.87 -7.80
CA LEU A 291 17.87 7.07 -6.60
C LEU A 291 16.36 6.95 -6.33
N VAL A 292 15.85 5.72 -6.34
CA VAL A 292 14.45 5.42 -6.04
C VAL A 292 14.27 5.36 -4.53
N LEU A 293 13.25 6.04 -4.03
CA LEU A 293 12.85 6.15 -2.63
C LEU A 293 11.51 5.42 -2.41
N PRO A 294 11.55 4.09 -2.19
CA PRO A 294 10.35 3.26 -2.05
C PRO A 294 9.78 3.33 -0.64
N ALA A 295 8.50 3.01 -0.48
CA ALA A 295 7.88 2.92 0.84
C ALA A 295 8.35 1.67 1.63
N HIS A 296 8.74 0.61 0.94
CA HIS A 296 9.22 -0.61 1.59
C HIS A 296 10.56 -1.06 1.04
N ASN A 297 11.33 -1.75 1.88
CA ASN A 297 12.72 -2.14 1.66
C ASN A 297 13.68 -0.93 1.51
N GLU A 298 14.83 -1.09 0.90
CA GLU A 298 15.88 -0.08 0.85
C GLU A 298 15.75 0.83 -0.40
N PRO A 299 16.21 2.10 -0.31
CA PRO A 299 16.42 2.93 -1.50
C PRO A 299 17.38 2.27 -2.49
N PHE A 300 17.12 2.38 -3.78
CA PHE A 300 17.88 1.65 -4.80
C PHE A 300 18.09 2.45 -6.08
N ARG A 301 19.08 2.05 -6.89
CA ARG A 301 19.30 2.46 -8.27
C ARG A 301 19.01 1.31 -9.22
N GLY A 302 18.73 1.63 -10.49
CA GLY A 302 18.33 0.65 -11.52
C GLY A 302 16.81 0.59 -11.69
N LEU A 303 16.19 1.76 -11.72
CA LEU A 303 14.74 1.89 -11.89
C LEU A 303 14.23 1.12 -13.11
N HIS A 304 14.84 1.34 -14.30
CA HIS A 304 14.38 0.73 -15.55
C HIS A 304 14.53 -0.79 -15.55
N VAL A 305 15.63 -1.29 -15.00
CA VAL A 305 15.84 -2.74 -14.83
C VAL A 305 14.77 -3.35 -13.93
N ARG A 306 14.40 -2.62 -12.85
CA ARG A 306 13.32 -3.07 -11.96
C ARG A 306 11.94 -3.04 -12.63
N LEU A 307 11.61 -2.00 -13.38
CA LEU A 307 10.36 -1.91 -14.14
C LEU A 307 10.22 -3.05 -15.14
N ASP A 308 11.29 -3.37 -15.89
CA ASP A 308 11.32 -4.49 -16.82
C ASP A 308 11.11 -5.83 -16.12
N HIS A 309 11.70 -6.00 -14.94
CA HIS A 309 11.53 -7.23 -14.17
C HIS A 309 10.09 -7.38 -13.65
N LEU A 310 9.48 -6.32 -13.12
CA LEU A 310 8.09 -6.32 -12.68
C LEU A 310 7.15 -6.68 -13.84
N SER A 311 7.30 -6.02 -14.99
CA SER A 311 6.47 -6.29 -16.18
C SER A 311 6.63 -7.74 -16.66
N ARG A 312 7.88 -8.25 -16.79
CA ARG A 312 8.12 -9.65 -17.18
C ARG A 312 7.54 -10.65 -16.19
N SER A 313 7.57 -10.35 -14.89
CA SER A 313 6.99 -11.21 -13.87
C SER A 313 5.48 -11.39 -14.07
N GLN A 314 4.77 -10.29 -14.36
CA GLN A 314 3.34 -10.35 -14.63
C GLN A 314 3.01 -11.12 -15.91
N HIS A 315 3.78 -10.93 -16.97
CA HIS A 315 3.57 -11.69 -18.21
C HIS A 315 3.75 -13.19 -17.97
N ARG A 316 4.78 -13.61 -17.20
CA ARG A 316 4.95 -15.03 -16.84
C ARG A 316 3.78 -15.58 -15.99
N ALA A 317 3.24 -14.78 -15.07
CA ALA A 317 2.06 -15.15 -14.30
C ALA A 317 0.82 -15.32 -15.21
N LEU A 318 0.62 -14.40 -16.14
CA LEU A 318 -0.44 -14.49 -17.13
C LEU A 318 -0.27 -15.71 -18.05
N ASP A 319 0.95 -16.09 -18.46
CA ASP A 319 1.19 -17.28 -19.27
C ASP A 319 0.83 -18.57 -18.53
N ARG A 320 1.18 -18.67 -17.24
CA ARG A 320 0.75 -19.81 -16.40
C ARG A 320 -0.76 -19.86 -16.24
N LEU A 321 -1.39 -18.68 -16.02
CA LEU A 321 -2.83 -18.58 -15.89
C LEU A 321 -3.56 -19.00 -17.16
N ARG A 322 -3.10 -18.56 -18.36
CA ARG A 322 -3.65 -19.01 -19.66
C ARG A 322 -3.62 -20.53 -19.80
N ALA A 323 -2.50 -21.14 -19.44
CA ALA A 323 -2.37 -22.61 -19.48
C ALA A 323 -3.33 -23.30 -18.50
N ALA A 324 -3.51 -22.76 -17.30
CA ALA A 324 -4.42 -23.31 -16.30
C ALA A 324 -5.90 -23.21 -16.70
N LEU A 325 -6.28 -22.18 -17.45
CA LEU A 325 -7.64 -21.95 -17.92
C LEU A 325 -8.07 -22.86 -19.09
N ALA A 326 -7.23 -23.80 -19.52
CA ALA A 326 -7.64 -24.91 -20.41
C ALA A 326 -8.78 -25.75 -19.79
N ALA A 327 -8.91 -25.73 -18.45
CA ALA A 327 -10.08 -26.23 -17.72
C ALA A 327 -10.72 -25.07 -16.94
N PRO A 328 -12.05 -25.08 -16.73
CA PRO A 328 -12.74 -24.03 -15.96
C PRO A 328 -12.16 -23.92 -14.53
N LYS A 329 -11.92 -22.68 -14.08
CA LYS A 329 -11.37 -22.36 -12.76
C LYS A 329 -12.16 -21.22 -12.12
N ARG A 330 -12.35 -21.27 -10.80
CA ARG A 330 -12.81 -20.13 -9.99
C ARG A 330 -11.61 -19.22 -9.65
N ALA A 331 -11.85 -18.05 -9.16
CA ALA A 331 -10.77 -17.16 -8.74
C ALA A 331 -9.89 -17.76 -7.63
N VAL A 332 -10.47 -18.53 -6.71
CA VAL A 332 -9.72 -19.22 -5.64
C VAL A 332 -8.90 -20.43 -6.15
N ASP A 333 -9.24 -20.99 -7.30
CA ASP A 333 -8.58 -22.16 -7.85
C ASP A 333 -7.26 -21.83 -8.58
N VAL A 334 -7.00 -20.55 -8.86
CA VAL A 334 -5.79 -20.12 -9.60
C VAL A 334 -4.67 -19.61 -8.68
N PHE A 335 -4.82 -19.71 -7.37
CA PHE A 335 -3.79 -19.26 -6.43
C PHE A 335 -2.44 -19.93 -6.67
N GLY A 336 -2.42 -21.23 -6.94
CA GLY A 336 -1.18 -21.97 -7.21
C GLY A 336 -0.44 -21.56 -8.48
N GLU A 337 -1.14 -20.93 -9.43
CA GLU A 337 -0.55 -20.42 -10.68
C GLU A 337 0.06 -19.01 -10.50
N LEU A 338 -0.49 -18.25 -9.57
CA LEU A 338 -0.11 -16.85 -9.36
C LEU A 338 0.86 -16.68 -8.19
N PHE A 339 0.71 -17.50 -7.12
CA PHE A 339 1.43 -17.31 -5.88
C PHE A 339 2.38 -18.47 -5.58
N SER A 340 3.62 -18.16 -5.16
CA SER A 340 4.64 -19.15 -4.84
C SER A 340 4.43 -19.81 -3.47
N ARG A 341 3.65 -19.19 -2.58
CA ARG A 341 3.30 -19.74 -1.28
C ARG A 341 1.84 -20.20 -1.26
N PRO A 342 1.50 -21.24 -0.49
CA PRO A 342 0.11 -21.62 -0.30
C PRO A 342 -0.70 -20.46 0.31
N ILE A 343 -1.87 -20.19 -0.24
CA ILE A 343 -2.83 -19.26 0.34
C ILE A 343 -3.74 -20.05 1.26
N GLY A 344 -3.59 -19.84 2.57
CA GLY A 344 -4.42 -20.45 3.59
C GLY A 344 -5.70 -19.65 3.86
N SER A 345 -6.36 -20.00 4.98
CA SER A 345 -7.59 -19.35 5.44
C SER A 345 -7.35 -18.07 6.25
N GLU A 346 -6.10 -17.56 6.34
CA GLU A 346 -5.86 -16.26 6.97
C GLU A 346 -6.62 -15.19 6.19
N PRO A 347 -7.58 -14.51 6.84
CA PRO A 347 -8.61 -13.77 6.11
C PRO A 347 -8.10 -12.59 5.27
N ASN A 348 -7.00 -11.92 5.69
CA ASN A 348 -6.45 -10.81 4.91
C ASN A 348 -5.71 -11.33 3.70
N LEU A 349 -4.86 -12.35 3.92
CA LEU A 349 -4.13 -13.01 2.85
C LEU A 349 -5.07 -13.56 1.78
N LEU A 350 -6.14 -14.23 2.22
CA LEU A 350 -7.17 -14.76 1.33
C LEU A 350 -7.85 -13.64 0.53
N GLY A 351 -8.24 -12.54 1.20
CA GLY A 351 -8.92 -11.40 0.55
C GLY A 351 -8.06 -10.77 -0.55
N MET A 352 -6.81 -10.54 -0.26
CA MET A 352 -5.88 -9.91 -1.19
C MET A 352 -5.47 -10.85 -2.32
N ALA A 353 -5.20 -12.13 -2.05
CA ALA A 353 -4.94 -13.12 -3.07
C ALA A 353 -6.13 -13.28 -4.03
N THR A 354 -7.36 -13.21 -3.49
CA THR A 354 -8.58 -13.24 -4.32
C THR A 354 -8.66 -12.00 -5.22
N GLY A 355 -8.45 -10.80 -4.67
CA GLY A 355 -8.47 -9.56 -5.45
C GLY A 355 -7.41 -9.54 -6.55
N GLU A 356 -6.19 -10.00 -6.27
CA GLU A 356 -5.10 -10.09 -7.25
C GLU A 356 -5.38 -11.19 -8.31
N SER A 357 -5.97 -12.31 -7.93
CA SER A 357 -6.40 -13.34 -8.88
C SER A 357 -7.46 -12.82 -9.84
N ILE A 358 -8.47 -12.09 -9.32
CA ILE A 358 -9.50 -11.47 -10.16
C ILE A 358 -8.88 -10.41 -11.07
N ALA A 359 -7.88 -9.63 -10.61
CA ALA A 359 -7.18 -8.68 -11.46
C ALA A 359 -6.51 -9.34 -12.67
N HIS A 360 -5.85 -10.48 -12.48
CA HIS A 360 -5.25 -11.25 -13.58
C HIS A 360 -6.31 -11.86 -14.51
N LEU A 361 -7.39 -12.39 -13.95
CA LEU A 361 -8.50 -12.96 -14.72
C LEU A 361 -9.22 -11.87 -15.53
N ASN A 362 -9.54 -10.72 -14.93
CA ASN A 362 -10.14 -9.58 -15.63
C ASN A 362 -9.24 -9.06 -16.75
N TYR A 363 -7.92 -9.06 -16.54
CA TYR A 363 -6.94 -8.69 -17.57
C TYR A 363 -7.10 -9.57 -18.83
N LEU A 364 -7.22 -10.89 -18.66
CA LEU A 364 -7.42 -11.83 -19.77
C LEU A 364 -8.80 -11.68 -20.40
N VAL A 365 -9.85 -11.55 -19.59
CA VAL A 365 -11.24 -11.39 -20.09
C VAL A 365 -11.39 -10.13 -20.93
N ARG A 366 -10.85 -9.00 -20.48
CA ARG A 366 -10.92 -7.73 -21.24
C ARG A 366 -10.20 -7.78 -22.59
N ARG A 367 -9.25 -8.71 -22.74
CA ARG A 367 -8.51 -8.90 -23.99
C ARG A 367 -9.09 -10.02 -24.88
N GLY A 368 -10.20 -10.63 -24.46
CA GLY A 368 -10.84 -11.73 -25.20
C GLY A 368 -10.03 -13.02 -25.16
N GLU A 369 -9.13 -13.17 -24.17
CA GLU A 369 -8.31 -14.37 -24.00
C GLU A 369 -8.92 -15.38 -23.00
N ALA A 370 -9.93 -14.95 -22.26
CA ALA A 370 -10.72 -15.77 -21.37
C ALA A 370 -12.18 -15.27 -21.31
N ARG A 371 -13.08 -16.16 -20.91
CA ARG A 371 -14.50 -15.84 -20.71
C ARG A 371 -14.96 -16.28 -19.32
N ILE A 372 -16.07 -15.69 -18.88
CA ILE A 372 -16.70 -15.97 -17.58
C ILE A 372 -18.04 -16.68 -17.85
N ASP A 373 -18.23 -17.83 -17.24
CA ASP A 373 -19.51 -18.51 -17.14
C ASP A 373 -19.99 -18.44 -15.69
N LEU A 374 -21.24 -18.03 -15.44
CA LEU A 374 -21.83 -18.06 -14.10
C LEU A 374 -22.56 -19.37 -13.90
N ALA A 375 -22.25 -20.08 -12.80
CA ALA A 375 -23.01 -21.24 -12.38
C ALA A 375 -24.34 -20.84 -11.70
N ASP A 376 -25.27 -21.78 -11.51
CA ASP A 376 -26.59 -21.52 -10.93
C ASP A 376 -26.51 -20.98 -9.47
N ASP A 377 -25.43 -21.26 -8.76
CA ASP A 377 -25.15 -20.75 -7.41
C ASP A 377 -24.49 -19.35 -7.41
N GLY A 378 -24.27 -18.77 -8.61
CA GLY A 378 -23.66 -17.45 -8.79
C GLY A 378 -22.13 -17.44 -8.77
N VAL A 379 -21.46 -18.60 -8.65
CA VAL A 379 -19.98 -18.70 -8.71
C VAL A 379 -19.51 -18.50 -10.14
N ALA A 380 -18.47 -17.67 -10.31
CA ALA A 380 -17.86 -17.39 -11.61
C ALA A 380 -16.77 -18.44 -11.93
N TRP A 381 -16.90 -19.02 -13.12
CA TRP A 381 -15.92 -19.93 -13.69
C TRP A 381 -15.27 -19.28 -14.92
N TYR A 382 -13.97 -19.24 -14.90
CA TYR A 382 -13.16 -18.66 -15.97
C TYR A 382 -12.55 -19.79 -16.80
N ARG A 383 -12.53 -19.62 -18.11
CA ARG A 383 -11.88 -20.56 -19.03
C ARG A 383 -11.29 -19.82 -20.23
N ALA A 384 -10.26 -20.39 -20.86
CA ALA A 384 -9.74 -19.87 -22.13
C ALA A 384 -10.83 -19.86 -23.20
N ASP A 385 -10.77 -18.87 -24.09
CA ASP A 385 -11.62 -18.81 -25.29
C ASP A 385 -11.11 -19.73 -26.40
#